data_6785490be1021edff335fcc444aa15f5
#
_entry.id   6785490be1021edff335fcc444aa15f5
#
_cell.length_a   1.000
_cell.length_b   1.000
_cell.length_c   1.000
_cell.angle_alpha   90.00
_cell.angle_beta   90.00
_cell.angle_gamma   90.00
#
_symmetry.space_group_name_H-M   'P 1'
#
loop_
_entity.id
_entity.type
_entity.pdbx_description
1 polymer ?
#
loop_
_entity_poly.entity_id
_entity_poly.type
_entity_poly.pdbx_seq_one_letter_code
_entity_poly.pdbx_strand_id
1 'polypeptide(L)'
;MRLVTLEELKQVAAESRGRLFARARAYGRDPKIYLHWSAGHYGQYYDDYHINIDSDGSIYLSTDDLAEVLAHTYCRNSGAVGVALACAYRADTQDLGPEPPTSAQIEIMAQVIAVLCSALWLTLDRDHVMTHGEAADNIDGIYASDPYGPQSTCERWDLQYLGTDESPSYTTDYDDPATGGNVLRGKAIWYQQH
;
A
#
# COMPACT_ATOMS: atom_id res chain seq x y z
N MET A 1 -7.42 -13.87 9.94
CA MET A 1 -6.14 -13.14 9.72
C MET A 1 -5.17 -13.48 10.83
N ARG A 2 -3.87 -13.50 10.55
CA ARG A 2 -2.82 -13.87 11.48
C ARG A 2 -1.98 -12.66 11.85
N LEU A 3 -1.85 -12.37 13.16
CA LEU A 3 -0.90 -11.36 13.66
C LEU A 3 0.53 -11.83 13.42
N VAL A 4 1.38 -10.95 12.89
CA VAL A 4 2.77 -11.26 12.54
C VAL A 4 3.73 -10.15 12.94
N THR A 5 4.99 -10.54 13.14
CA THR A 5 6.12 -9.63 13.26
C THR A 5 6.67 -9.27 11.87
N LEU A 6 7.51 -8.23 11.79
CA LEU A 6 8.22 -7.87 10.55
C LEU A 6 9.14 -9.01 10.06
N GLU A 7 9.74 -9.79 10.97
CA GLU A 7 10.60 -10.92 10.59
C GLU A 7 9.78 -12.08 9.99
N GLU A 8 8.62 -12.40 10.56
CA GLU A 8 7.71 -13.39 9.99
C GLU A 8 7.17 -12.93 8.62
N LEU A 9 6.83 -11.64 8.46
CA LEU A 9 6.44 -11.07 7.18
C LEU A 9 7.55 -11.21 6.14
N LYS A 10 8.79 -10.93 6.53
CA LYS A 10 9.97 -11.09 5.66
C LYS A 10 10.12 -12.51 5.16
N GLN A 11 9.92 -13.50 6.03
CA GLN A 11 9.97 -14.90 5.66
C GLN A 11 8.86 -15.25 4.66
N VAL A 12 7.60 -14.89 4.94
CA VAL A 12 6.46 -15.12 4.04
C VAL A 12 6.70 -14.48 2.66
N ALA A 13 7.22 -13.26 2.64
CA ALA A 13 7.54 -12.55 1.40
C ALA A 13 8.63 -13.30 0.59
N ALA A 14 9.71 -13.72 1.25
CA ALA A 14 10.80 -14.47 0.60
C ALA A 14 10.32 -15.80 0.00
N GLU A 15 9.47 -16.53 0.73
CA GLU A 15 8.87 -17.79 0.28
C GLU A 15 7.89 -17.60 -0.90
N SER A 16 7.18 -16.48 -0.94
CA SER A 16 6.21 -16.15 -2.01
C SER A 16 6.87 -15.60 -3.28
N ARG A 17 8.09 -15.07 -3.19
CA ARG A 17 8.77 -14.29 -4.25
C ARG A 17 8.73 -14.96 -5.61
N GLY A 18 9.12 -16.23 -5.72
CA GLY A 18 9.19 -16.93 -7.01
C GLY A 18 7.83 -17.01 -7.71
N ARG A 19 6.77 -17.28 -6.96
CA ARG A 19 5.40 -17.35 -7.47
C ARG A 19 4.87 -15.96 -7.84
N LEU A 20 5.17 -14.95 -7.04
CA LEU A 20 4.77 -13.56 -7.28
C LEU A 20 5.39 -13.04 -8.60
N PHE A 21 6.69 -13.27 -8.82
CA PHE A 21 7.36 -12.92 -10.06
C PHE A 21 6.80 -13.67 -11.27
N ALA A 22 6.49 -14.96 -11.14
CA ALA A 22 5.89 -15.73 -12.23
C ALA A 22 4.53 -15.15 -12.63
N ARG A 23 3.70 -14.72 -11.67
CA ARG A 23 2.41 -14.08 -11.95
C ARG A 23 2.57 -12.71 -12.62
N ALA A 24 3.48 -11.86 -12.15
CA ALA A 24 3.72 -10.55 -12.74
C ALA A 24 4.23 -10.67 -14.18
N ARG A 25 5.19 -11.56 -14.43
CA ARG A 25 5.77 -11.81 -15.76
C ARG A 25 4.76 -12.33 -16.79
N ALA A 26 3.72 -13.05 -16.35
CA ALA A 26 2.64 -13.47 -17.24
C ALA A 26 1.89 -12.26 -17.87
N TYR A 27 2.01 -11.08 -17.28
CA TYR A 27 1.48 -9.81 -17.79
C TYR A 27 2.58 -8.86 -18.30
N GLY A 28 3.82 -9.35 -18.47
CA GLY A 28 4.93 -8.57 -19.00
C GLY A 28 5.44 -7.46 -18.06
N ARG A 29 5.30 -7.63 -16.75
CA ARG A 29 5.70 -6.65 -15.75
C ARG A 29 6.45 -7.28 -14.57
N ASP A 30 7.07 -6.44 -13.75
CA ASP A 30 7.62 -6.81 -12.45
C ASP A 30 6.53 -6.78 -11.37
N PRO A 31 6.73 -7.48 -10.24
CA PRO A 31 5.83 -7.38 -9.09
C PRO A 31 5.75 -5.95 -8.55
N LYS A 32 4.60 -5.62 -7.98
CA LYS A 32 4.35 -4.30 -7.37
C LYS A 32 3.75 -4.44 -5.98
N ILE A 33 3.96 -3.42 -5.16
CA ILE A 33 3.32 -3.24 -3.85
C ILE A 33 2.37 -2.04 -3.99
N TYR A 34 1.09 -2.28 -3.75
CA TYR A 34 0.09 -1.21 -3.73
C TYR A 34 -0.32 -0.88 -2.31
N LEU A 35 -0.26 0.41 -1.98
CA LEU A 35 -0.53 0.96 -0.67
C LEU A 35 -1.95 1.53 -0.62
N HIS A 36 -2.66 1.24 0.46
CA HIS A 36 -4.04 1.60 0.66
C HIS A 36 -4.30 2.12 2.08
N TRP A 37 -5.37 2.85 2.25
CA TRP A 37 -6.16 2.78 3.47
C TRP A 37 -7.44 1.99 3.18
N SER A 38 -8.06 1.39 4.20
CA SER A 38 -9.24 0.56 4.00
C SER A 38 -10.54 1.36 3.83
N ALA A 39 -10.53 2.65 4.13
CA ALA A 39 -11.71 3.49 4.33
C ALA A 39 -12.71 2.92 5.37
N GLY A 40 -12.26 1.98 6.18
CA GLY A 40 -12.98 1.34 7.28
C GLY A 40 -12.58 1.88 8.64
N HIS A 41 -13.03 1.19 9.69
CA HIS A 41 -12.71 1.52 11.07
C HIS A 41 -11.35 0.97 11.51
N TYR A 42 -10.78 1.55 12.55
CA TYR A 42 -9.70 0.91 13.30
C TYR A 42 -10.14 -0.48 13.77
N GLY A 43 -9.25 -1.47 13.71
CA GLY A 43 -9.56 -2.84 14.04
C GLY A 43 -10.44 -3.60 13.03
N GLN A 44 -10.79 -2.97 11.91
CA GLN A 44 -11.53 -3.60 10.81
C GLN A 44 -10.60 -3.97 9.67
N TYR A 45 -10.42 -5.27 9.43
CA TYR A 45 -9.51 -5.81 8.42
C TYR A 45 -10.28 -6.46 7.29
N TYR A 46 -9.71 -6.40 6.08
CA TYR A 46 -10.31 -6.96 4.87
C TYR A 46 -9.35 -7.96 4.21
N ASP A 47 -9.88 -9.07 3.75
CA ASP A 47 -9.13 -10.13 3.04
C ASP A 47 -8.89 -9.82 1.56
N ASP A 48 -9.36 -8.66 1.09
CA ASP A 48 -8.97 -8.07 -0.19
C ASP A 48 -7.50 -7.60 -0.21
N TYR A 49 -6.90 -7.34 0.96
CA TYR A 49 -5.50 -6.95 1.11
C TYR A 49 -4.68 -8.11 1.69
N HIS A 50 -3.45 -8.28 1.24
CA HIS A 50 -2.52 -9.28 1.78
C HIS A 50 -2.12 -8.95 3.22
N ILE A 51 -1.94 -7.64 3.49
CA ILE A 51 -1.46 -7.11 4.76
C ILE A 51 -2.39 -5.99 5.21
N ASN A 52 -2.86 -6.08 6.44
CA ASN A 52 -3.61 -5.04 7.12
C ASN A 52 -2.80 -4.54 8.32
N ILE A 53 -2.73 -3.22 8.52
CA ILE A 53 -2.00 -2.58 9.62
C ILE A 53 -3.02 -1.83 10.49
N ASP A 54 -3.11 -2.21 11.77
CA ASP A 54 -4.05 -1.58 12.71
C ASP A 54 -3.52 -0.26 13.26
N SER A 55 -4.38 0.47 13.93
CA SER A 55 -4.12 1.80 14.52
C SER A 55 -2.96 1.83 15.51
N ASP A 56 -2.66 0.72 16.17
CA ASP A 56 -1.52 0.55 17.09
C ASP A 56 -0.22 0.09 16.39
N GLY A 57 -0.26 -0.14 15.07
CA GLY A 57 0.84 -0.65 14.27
C GLY A 57 0.91 -2.18 14.20
N SER A 58 -0.05 -2.91 14.76
CA SER A 58 -0.11 -4.37 14.63
C SER A 58 -0.32 -4.79 13.18
N ILE A 59 0.43 -5.81 12.72
CA ILE A 59 0.44 -6.29 11.34
C ILE A 59 -0.35 -7.60 11.24
N TYR A 60 -1.35 -7.66 10.37
CA TYR A 60 -2.17 -8.84 10.14
C TYR A 60 -2.05 -9.32 8.69
N LEU A 61 -1.70 -10.59 8.50
CA LEU A 61 -1.73 -11.27 7.20
C LEU A 61 -3.11 -11.89 6.95
N SER A 62 -3.63 -11.68 5.75
CA SER A 62 -4.82 -12.35 5.24
C SER A 62 -4.50 -13.73 4.66
N THR A 63 -3.28 -13.90 4.16
CA THR A 63 -2.78 -15.12 3.54
C THR A 63 -1.29 -15.32 3.85
N ASP A 64 -0.83 -16.57 3.85
CA ASP A 64 0.59 -16.92 3.95
C ASP A 64 1.28 -17.04 2.58
N ASP A 65 0.59 -16.71 1.48
CA ASP A 65 1.14 -16.64 0.12
C ASP A 65 0.87 -15.29 -0.52
N LEU A 66 1.86 -14.39 -0.51
CA LEU A 66 1.74 -13.05 -1.13
C LEU A 66 1.59 -13.12 -2.67
N ALA A 67 1.70 -14.28 -3.29
CA ALA A 67 1.39 -14.48 -4.70
C ALA A 67 -0.09 -14.77 -4.96
N GLU A 68 -0.91 -14.94 -3.94
CA GLU A 68 -2.36 -15.03 -4.09
C GLU A 68 -2.90 -13.76 -4.78
N VAL A 69 -3.95 -13.90 -5.59
CA VAL A 69 -4.53 -12.76 -6.30
C VAL A 69 -5.72 -12.25 -5.49
N LEU A 70 -5.52 -11.16 -4.77
CA LEU A 70 -6.54 -10.50 -3.97
C LEU A 70 -7.03 -9.21 -4.66
N ALA A 71 -8.27 -8.78 -4.38
CA ALA A 71 -8.97 -7.77 -5.17
C ALA A 71 -8.79 -6.33 -4.64
N HIS A 72 -7.53 -5.83 -4.59
CA HIS A 72 -7.22 -4.52 -4.00
C HIS A 72 -6.98 -3.39 -5.01
N THR A 73 -6.55 -3.68 -6.26
CA THR A 73 -6.24 -2.62 -7.24
C THR A 73 -6.70 -3.05 -8.64
N TYR A 74 -7.66 -2.35 -9.20
CA TYR A 74 -8.31 -2.70 -10.46
C TYR A 74 -7.32 -2.93 -11.62
N CYS A 75 -7.45 -4.05 -12.32
CA CYS A 75 -6.58 -4.51 -13.41
C CYS A 75 -5.11 -4.75 -13.03
N ARG A 76 -4.74 -4.72 -11.73
CA ARG A 76 -3.35 -4.76 -11.26
C ARG A 76 -3.05 -5.86 -10.24
N ASN A 77 -4.04 -6.65 -9.85
CA ASN A 77 -3.93 -7.60 -8.73
C ASN A 77 -2.96 -8.77 -8.97
N SER A 78 -2.82 -9.25 -10.22
CA SER A 78 -1.90 -10.35 -10.53
C SER A 78 -0.44 -9.92 -10.40
N GLY A 79 0.33 -10.60 -9.55
CA GLY A 79 1.72 -10.27 -9.28
C GLY A 79 1.89 -9.00 -8.45
N ALA A 80 0.92 -8.68 -7.60
CA ALA A 80 0.95 -7.51 -6.74
C ALA A 80 0.62 -7.88 -5.30
N VAL A 81 1.16 -7.11 -4.36
CA VAL A 81 0.89 -7.20 -2.92
C VAL A 81 0.14 -5.96 -2.48
N GLY A 82 -1.06 -6.11 -1.93
CA GLY A 82 -1.83 -5.02 -1.33
C GLY A 82 -1.53 -4.89 0.16
N VAL A 83 -1.19 -3.67 0.59
CA VAL A 83 -0.95 -3.31 1.99
C VAL A 83 -1.90 -2.20 2.38
N ALA A 84 -2.74 -2.40 3.39
CA ALA A 84 -3.74 -1.43 3.80
C ALA A 84 -3.58 -1.00 5.27
N LEU A 85 -3.78 0.30 5.53
CA LEU A 85 -4.02 0.81 6.87
C LEU A 85 -5.50 0.64 7.21
N ALA A 86 -5.83 0.05 8.34
CA ALA A 86 -7.19 -0.04 8.87
C ALA A 86 -7.59 1.33 9.45
N CYS A 87 -8.08 2.24 8.60
CA CYS A 87 -8.39 3.63 8.96
C CYS A 87 -9.16 4.36 7.85
N ALA A 88 -9.30 5.66 8.02
CA ALA A 88 -9.88 6.61 7.07
C ALA A 88 -11.40 6.42 6.85
N TYR A 89 -12.11 5.96 7.87
CA TYR A 89 -13.57 5.91 7.84
C TYR A 89 -14.17 7.31 7.59
N ARG A 90 -14.96 7.44 6.51
CA ARG A 90 -15.54 8.71 6.04
C ARG A 90 -14.51 9.77 5.62
N ALA A 91 -13.32 9.38 5.24
CA ALA A 91 -12.35 10.33 4.70
C ALA A 91 -12.85 10.97 3.39
N ASP A 92 -12.45 12.21 3.16
CA ASP A 92 -12.59 12.90 1.88
C ASP A 92 -11.32 13.71 1.56
N THR A 93 -11.33 14.53 0.50
CA THR A 93 -10.16 15.29 0.06
C THR A 93 -9.81 16.48 0.97
N GLN A 94 -10.60 16.76 1.98
CA GLN A 94 -10.41 17.88 2.92
C GLN A 94 -10.26 17.40 4.36
N ASP A 95 -10.80 16.21 4.67
CA ASP A 95 -10.83 15.66 6.02
C ASP A 95 -10.62 14.13 5.98
N LEU A 96 -9.72 13.63 6.80
CA LEU A 96 -9.45 12.19 6.94
C LEU A 96 -10.47 11.46 7.84
N GLY A 97 -11.50 12.16 8.26
CA GLY A 97 -12.56 11.59 9.09
C GLY A 97 -12.14 11.37 10.55
N PRO A 98 -13.00 10.69 11.33
CA PRO A 98 -12.78 10.50 12.76
C PRO A 98 -11.68 9.50 13.10
N GLU A 99 -11.22 8.72 12.13
CA GLU A 99 -10.21 7.67 12.28
C GLU A 99 -9.10 7.82 11.23
N PRO A 100 -8.31 8.93 11.30
CA PRO A 100 -7.23 9.18 10.33
C PRO A 100 -6.08 8.19 10.51
N PRO A 101 -5.14 8.07 9.54
CA PRO A 101 -3.92 7.29 9.72
C PRO A 101 -3.17 7.72 10.98
N THR A 102 -2.82 6.78 11.84
CA THR A 102 -2.04 7.07 13.06
C THR A 102 -0.55 7.13 12.74
N SER A 103 0.23 7.80 13.60
CA SER A 103 1.69 7.78 13.48
C SER A 103 2.25 6.36 13.53
N ALA A 104 1.70 5.48 14.36
CA ALA A 104 2.10 4.08 14.44
C ALA A 104 1.86 3.35 13.11
N GLN A 105 0.70 3.54 12.49
CA GLN A 105 0.37 2.97 11.18
C GLN A 105 1.35 3.44 10.10
N ILE A 106 1.62 4.74 10.04
CA ILE A 106 2.52 5.33 9.03
C ILE A 106 3.94 4.76 9.17
N GLU A 107 4.48 4.72 10.39
CA GLU A 107 5.82 4.20 10.65
C GLU A 107 5.92 2.70 10.35
N ILE A 108 4.92 1.92 10.76
CA ILE A 108 4.91 0.48 10.47
C ILE A 108 4.69 0.21 8.98
N MET A 109 3.86 0.96 8.27
CA MET A 109 3.72 0.82 6.82
C MET A 109 5.06 1.06 6.11
N ALA A 110 5.82 2.07 6.52
CA ALA A 110 7.15 2.32 5.97
C ALA A 110 8.12 1.16 6.22
N GLN A 111 8.11 0.57 7.43
CA GLN A 111 8.91 -0.63 7.74
C GLN A 111 8.45 -1.86 6.93
N VAL A 112 7.15 -2.07 6.78
CA VAL A 112 6.57 -3.13 5.94
C VAL A 112 7.04 -2.98 4.49
N ILE A 113 6.99 -1.76 3.92
CA ILE A 113 7.51 -1.48 2.58
C ILE A 113 8.99 -1.86 2.46
N ALA A 114 9.82 -1.41 3.41
CA ALA A 114 11.25 -1.71 3.43
C ALA A 114 11.54 -3.22 3.47
N VAL A 115 10.83 -3.95 4.34
CA VAL A 115 10.92 -5.41 4.49
C VAL A 115 10.48 -6.12 3.21
N LEU A 116 9.34 -5.73 2.63
CA LEU A 116 8.83 -6.33 1.40
C LEU A 116 9.77 -6.10 0.22
N CYS A 117 10.25 -4.87 0.00
CA CYS A 117 11.19 -4.58 -1.07
C CYS A 117 12.48 -5.41 -0.93
N SER A 118 13.03 -5.51 0.29
CA SER A 118 14.22 -6.32 0.56
C SER A 118 13.96 -7.81 0.28
N ALA A 119 12.89 -8.39 0.83
CA ALA A 119 12.59 -9.81 0.71
C ALA A 119 12.18 -10.22 -0.71
N LEU A 120 11.49 -9.35 -1.43
CA LEU A 120 11.03 -9.57 -2.80
C LEU A 120 12.07 -9.16 -3.85
N TRP A 121 13.19 -8.54 -3.47
CA TRP A 121 14.23 -8.01 -4.37
C TRP A 121 13.69 -6.95 -5.33
N LEU A 122 12.85 -6.06 -4.83
CA LEU A 122 12.33 -4.92 -5.56
C LEU A 122 13.11 -3.66 -5.22
N THR A 123 13.29 -2.80 -6.20
CA THR A 123 13.78 -1.43 -5.94
C THR A 123 12.70 -0.66 -5.19
N LEU A 124 13.10 0.11 -4.17
CA LEU A 124 12.19 0.97 -3.46
C LEU A 124 12.06 2.31 -4.22
N ASP A 125 11.16 2.32 -5.17
CA ASP A 125 10.84 3.45 -6.03
C ASP A 125 9.32 3.49 -6.31
N ARG A 126 8.86 4.49 -7.06
CA ARG A 126 7.45 4.61 -7.44
C ARG A 126 6.99 3.53 -8.41
N ASP A 127 7.89 2.95 -9.19
CA ASP A 127 7.51 1.90 -10.15
C ASP A 127 7.13 0.59 -9.46
N HIS A 128 7.72 0.29 -8.29
CA HIS A 128 7.47 -0.93 -7.54
C HIS A 128 6.59 -0.73 -6.30
N VAL A 129 6.51 0.49 -5.77
CA VAL A 129 5.72 0.83 -4.58
C VAL A 129 4.85 2.03 -4.91
N MET A 130 3.57 1.80 -5.13
CA MET A 130 2.58 2.82 -5.52
C MET A 130 1.45 2.91 -4.51
N THR A 131 0.90 4.10 -4.34
CA THR A 131 -0.43 4.23 -3.74
C THR A 131 -1.51 3.80 -4.74
N HIS A 132 -2.68 3.45 -4.23
CA HIS A 132 -3.84 3.18 -5.09
C HIS A 132 -4.20 4.41 -5.95
N GLY A 133 -4.09 5.63 -5.40
CA GLY A 133 -4.33 6.85 -6.15
C GLY A 133 -3.39 7.02 -7.35
N GLU A 134 -2.09 6.78 -7.17
CA GLU A 134 -1.11 6.80 -8.26
C GLU A 134 -1.45 5.77 -9.34
N ALA A 135 -1.86 4.55 -8.94
CA ALA A 135 -2.26 3.50 -9.87
C ALA A 135 -3.57 3.85 -10.62
N ALA A 136 -4.55 4.41 -9.93
CA ALA A 136 -5.84 4.79 -10.53
C ALA A 136 -5.69 5.91 -11.57
N ASP A 137 -4.69 6.78 -11.44
CA ASP A 137 -4.33 7.79 -12.46
C ASP A 137 -3.42 7.23 -13.58
N ASN A 138 -3.21 5.91 -13.61
CA ASN A 138 -2.43 5.23 -14.66
C ASN A 138 -0.95 5.69 -14.76
N ILE A 139 -0.35 6.13 -13.66
CA ILE A 139 1.05 6.58 -13.62
C ILE A 139 2.01 5.43 -13.95
N ASP A 140 1.60 4.18 -13.70
CA ASP A 140 2.35 2.97 -14.02
C ASP A 140 2.30 2.59 -15.51
N GLY A 141 1.63 3.38 -16.35
CA GLY A 141 1.47 3.10 -17.78
C GLY A 141 0.48 1.98 -18.11
N ILE A 142 -0.22 1.42 -17.12
CA ILE A 142 -1.29 0.45 -17.33
C ILE A 142 -2.58 1.22 -17.52
N TYR A 143 -2.98 1.44 -18.77
CA TYR A 143 -4.20 2.17 -19.08
C TYR A 143 -5.43 1.30 -18.82
N ALA A 144 -6.02 1.47 -17.64
CA ALA A 144 -7.29 0.88 -17.28
C ALA A 144 -8.31 2.00 -17.05
N SER A 145 -9.48 1.89 -17.69
CA SER A 145 -10.60 2.77 -17.37
C SER A 145 -11.20 2.31 -16.06
N ASP A 146 -10.61 2.77 -14.95
CA ASP A 146 -11.15 2.48 -13.63
C ASP A 146 -12.37 3.38 -13.40
N PRO A 147 -13.60 2.79 -13.34
CA PRO A 147 -14.81 3.57 -13.08
C PRO A 147 -14.82 4.18 -11.67
N TYR A 148 -13.89 3.76 -10.84
CA TYR A 148 -13.69 4.22 -9.48
C TYR A 148 -12.40 5.05 -9.34
N GLY A 149 -11.99 5.77 -10.36
CA GLY A 149 -10.78 6.59 -10.35
C GLY A 149 -10.69 7.55 -9.16
N PRO A 150 -9.56 8.23 -8.93
CA PRO A 150 -9.26 8.98 -7.70
C PRO A 150 -10.29 10.04 -7.33
N GLN A 151 -11.08 10.48 -8.29
CA GLN A 151 -12.08 11.54 -8.10
C GLN A 151 -13.49 11.02 -7.83
N SER A 152 -13.72 9.71 -7.81
CA SER A 152 -15.05 9.14 -7.69
C SER A 152 -15.37 8.60 -6.29
N THR A 153 -14.41 7.98 -5.59
CA THR A 153 -14.56 7.44 -4.25
C THR A 153 -13.27 7.58 -3.46
N CYS A 154 -13.35 7.59 -2.12
CA CYS A 154 -12.18 7.65 -1.26
C CYS A 154 -11.22 6.45 -1.39
N GLU A 155 -11.65 5.38 -2.00
CA GLU A 155 -10.85 4.18 -2.23
C GLU A 155 -9.83 4.35 -3.34
N ARG A 156 -9.99 5.38 -4.19
CA ARG A 156 -9.21 5.56 -5.42
C ARG A 156 -8.14 6.64 -5.31
N TRP A 157 -8.13 7.38 -4.24
CA TRP A 157 -7.13 8.39 -3.91
C TRP A 157 -6.56 8.18 -2.50
N ASP A 158 -6.72 6.97 -1.99
CA ASP A 158 -6.19 6.57 -0.70
C ASP A 158 -4.67 6.82 -0.64
N LEU A 159 -4.25 7.32 0.51
CA LEU A 159 -2.88 7.73 0.81
C LEU A 159 -2.32 8.88 -0.06
N GLN A 160 -3.16 9.66 -0.73
CA GLN A 160 -2.71 10.89 -1.40
C GLN A 160 -2.19 11.94 -0.40
N TYR A 161 -2.69 11.89 0.82
CA TYR A 161 -2.18 12.62 1.97
C TYR A 161 -2.38 11.81 3.25
N LEU A 162 -1.64 12.16 4.30
CA LEU A 162 -1.62 11.40 5.56
C LEU A 162 -2.18 12.20 6.75
N GLY A 163 -2.44 13.50 6.58
CA GLY A 163 -2.87 14.39 7.66
C GLY A 163 -1.77 14.70 8.68
N THR A 164 -0.51 14.57 8.30
CA THR A 164 0.66 14.88 9.11
C THR A 164 1.33 16.18 8.64
N ASP A 165 2.25 16.73 9.42
CA ASP A 165 3.03 17.92 9.02
C ASP A 165 3.82 17.68 7.72
N GLU A 166 4.22 16.44 7.44
CA GLU A 166 4.97 16.04 6.24
C GLU A 166 4.04 15.83 5.03
N SER A 167 2.77 15.50 5.27
CA SER A 167 1.75 15.22 4.25
C SER A 167 0.39 15.78 4.67
N PRO A 168 0.23 17.12 4.70
CA PRO A 168 -0.89 17.77 5.39
C PRO A 168 -2.19 17.78 4.59
N SER A 169 -2.13 17.76 3.26
CA SER A 169 -3.29 18.00 2.41
C SER A 169 -3.28 17.21 1.12
N TYR A 170 -4.48 16.99 0.59
CA TYR A 170 -4.69 16.33 -0.68
C TYR A 170 -4.05 17.13 -1.83
N THR A 171 -3.35 16.42 -2.70
CA THR A 171 -2.80 16.95 -3.95
C THR A 171 -2.86 15.87 -5.04
N THR A 172 -3.00 16.29 -6.28
CA THR A 172 -2.89 15.43 -7.48
C THR A 172 -1.55 15.58 -8.19
N ASP A 173 -0.64 16.37 -7.64
CA ASP A 173 0.75 16.46 -8.11
C ASP A 173 1.57 15.35 -7.43
N TYR A 174 1.74 14.24 -8.11
CA TYR A 174 2.48 13.07 -7.61
C TYR A 174 3.99 13.30 -7.51
N ASP A 175 4.51 14.39 -8.04
CA ASP A 175 5.92 14.79 -7.87
C ASP A 175 6.13 15.67 -6.63
N ASP A 176 5.05 16.15 -6.01
CA ASP A 176 5.11 16.84 -4.72
C ASP A 176 5.66 15.89 -3.63
N PRO A 177 6.77 16.23 -2.96
CA PRO A 177 7.32 15.43 -1.89
C PRO A 177 6.36 15.21 -0.70
N ALA A 178 5.35 16.05 -0.55
CA ALA A 178 4.35 15.97 0.50
C ALA A 178 3.21 14.98 0.21
N THR A 179 3.17 14.34 -0.97
CA THR A 179 2.19 13.26 -1.18
C THR A 179 2.43 12.10 -0.21
N GLY A 180 1.36 11.46 0.24
CA GLY A 180 1.48 10.33 1.15
C GLY A 180 2.36 9.20 0.61
N GLY A 181 2.29 8.92 -0.69
CA GLY A 181 3.16 7.94 -1.34
C GLY A 181 4.64 8.31 -1.27
N ASN A 182 5.00 9.57 -1.53
CA ASN A 182 6.40 10.03 -1.45
C ASN A 182 6.91 10.03 -0.02
N VAL A 183 6.09 10.45 0.95
CA VAL A 183 6.46 10.40 2.38
C VAL A 183 6.70 8.97 2.84
N LEU A 184 5.80 8.03 2.50
CA LEU A 184 5.94 6.62 2.87
C LEU A 184 7.19 5.98 2.24
N ARG A 185 7.44 6.21 0.95
CA ARG A 185 8.66 5.74 0.28
C ARG A 185 9.93 6.34 0.89
N GLY A 186 9.93 7.64 1.19
CA GLY A 186 11.05 8.31 1.87
C GLY A 186 11.38 7.69 3.22
N LYS A 187 10.37 7.46 4.07
CA LYS A 187 10.53 6.77 5.36
C LYS A 187 11.03 5.33 5.17
N ALA A 188 10.50 4.60 4.20
CA ALA A 188 10.91 3.22 3.92
C ALA A 188 12.38 3.14 3.46
N ILE A 189 12.84 4.08 2.63
CA ILE A 189 14.26 4.19 2.25
C ILE A 189 15.14 4.39 3.50
N TRP A 190 14.70 5.24 4.42
CA TRP A 190 15.44 5.44 5.67
C TRP A 190 15.56 4.12 6.46
N TYR A 191 14.47 3.34 6.58
CA TYR A 191 14.49 2.04 7.27
C TYR A 191 15.33 0.97 6.56
N GLN A 192 15.52 1.04 5.25
CA GLN A 192 16.43 0.13 4.55
C GLN A 192 17.91 0.43 4.81
N GLN A 193 18.23 1.66 5.22
CA GLN A 193 19.60 2.11 5.40
C GLN A 193 20.08 2.04 6.87
N HIS A 194 19.17 1.85 7.83
CA HIS A 194 19.44 1.84 9.27
C HIS A 194 18.90 0.60 9.95
#